data_42796bc99aa1c142d4c1f9efbb6675fd
#
_entry.id   42796bc99aa1c142d4c1f9efbb6675fd
#
_cell.length_a   1.000
_cell.length_b   1.000
_cell.length_c   1.000
_cell.angle_alpha   90.00
_cell.angle_beta   90.00
_cell.angle_gamma   90.00
#
_symmetry.space_group_name_H-M   'P 1'
#
loop_
_entity.id
_entity.type
_entity.pdbx_description
1 polymer ?
#
loop_
_entity_poly.entity_id
_entity_poly.type
_entity_poly.pdbx_seq_one_letter_code
_entity_poly.pdbx_strand_id
1 'polypeptide(L)'
;STDGLATAAMQLQAQWRDVGTTPRGADQRLWKKFRAACDDIFARLEQARSSQRSAAEQQLRALVDDITAFDTEQDSIADAESGLAGLRDRASGLRLDAKHRDALKNLDQRLRARRAQAQQAKREQRLADFRRWDEAVSQAEIAGVTVDSPHALFNARIAGRAEAYDLLALTMEAEIAADIAGPAEEQGTRMTLQIELMNRGVRNMQLVDNQELLERWCSSGPKSDQDSALRERFFAALSRRLN
;
A
#
# COMPACT_ATOMS: atom_id res chain seq x y z
N SER A 1 24.49 -13.43 32.56
CA SER A 1 23.25 -12.67 32.78
C SER A 1 23.37 -11.92 34.09
N THR A 2 23.00 -10.65 34.12
CA THR A 2 23.07 -9.77 35.32
C THR A 2 22.28 -10.31 36.49
N ASP A 3 21.16 -10.98 36.21
CA ASP A 3 20.31 -11.61 37.25
C ASP A 3 21.00 -12.81 37.93
N GLY A 4 21.81 -13.55 37.17
CA GLY A 4 22.64 -14.63 37.76
C GLY A 4 23.68 -14.14 38.76
N LEU A 5 24.30 -12.97 38.52
CA LEU A 5 25.28 -12.36 39.44
C LEU A 5 24.60 -11.88 40.74
N ALA A 6 23.41 -11.29 40.62
CA ALA A 6 22.64 -10.88 41.82
C ALA A 6 22.28 -12.09 42.69
N THR A 7 21.76 -13.14 42.06
CA THR A 7 21.39 -14.40 42.73
C THR A 7 22.61 -15.06 43.39
N ALA A 8 23.76 -15.13 42.71
CA ALA A 8 24.99 -15.67 43.27
C ALA A 8 25.51 -14.85 44.45
N ALA A 9 25.46 -13.52 44.36
CA ALA A 9 25.85 -12.64 45.50
C ALA A 9 24.94 -12.84 46.74
N MET A 10 23.62 -12.97 46.55
CA MET A 10 22.68 -13.27 47.61
C MET A 10 22.92 -14.66 48.24
N GLN A 11 23.19 -15.67 47.40
CA GLN A 11 23.53 -17.01 47.88
C GLN A 11 24.83 -17.00 48.71
N LEU A 12 25.86 -16.31 48.24
CA LEU A 12 27.11 -16.15 49.00
C LEU A 12 26.89 -15.42 50.33
N GLN A 13 26.01 -14.41 50.37
CA GLN A 13 25.64 -13.73 51.62
C GLN A 13 24.89 -14.65 52.59
N ALA A 14 24.03 -15.53 52.07
CA ALA A 14 23.37 -16.55 52.91
C ALA A 14 24.38 -17.55 53.47
N GLN A 15 25.26 -18.09 52.62
CA GLN A 15 26.32 -19.04 53.01
C GLN A 15 27.28 -18.45 54.04
N TRP A 16 27.58 -17.17 53.93
CA TRP A 16 28.44 -16.49 54.93
C TRP A 16 27.90 -16.59 56.35
N ARG A 17 26.58 -16.58 56.55
CA ARG A 17 25.93 -16.73 57.84
C ARG A 17 26.14 -18.11 58.48
N ASP A 18 26.36 -19.12 57.61
CA ASP A 18 26.51 -20.52 58.04
C ASP A 18 27.97 -20.91 58.34
N VAL A 19 28.94 -20.04 58.00
CA VAL A 19 30.40 -20.31 58.13
C VAL A 19 30.89 -20.32 59.62
N GLY A 20 30.08 -20.01 60.60
CA GLY A 20 30.46 -20.08 61.99
C GLY A 20 31.50 -19.03 62.42
N THR A 21 31.90 -19.04 63.72
CA THR A 21 32.78 -18.04 64.33
C THR A 21 34.28 -18.35 64.04
N THR A 22 34.99 -17.37 63.46
CA THR A 22 36.45 -17.36 63.28
C THR A 22 37.12 -16.58 64.39
N PRO A 23 38.48 -16.66 64.60
CA PRO A 23 39.20 -15.89 65.62
C PRO A 23 38.92 -14.39 65.47
N ARG A 24 38.61 -13.74 66.61
CA ARG A 24 38.03 -12.38 66.76
C ARG A 24 38.65 -11.28 65.87
N GLY A 25 39.86 -11.34 65.44
CA GLY A 25 40.52 -10.27 64.62
C GLY A 25 40.47 -10.50 63.11
N ALA A 26 40.36 -11.75 62.68
CA ALA A 26 40.30 -12.12 61.27
C ALA A 26 38.90 -11.98 60.72
N ASP A 27 37.89 -12.29 61.52
CA ASP A 27 36.47 -12.28 61.15
C ASP A 27 35.99 -10.88 60.67
N GLN A 28 36.29 -9.84 61.44
CA GLN A 28 35.92 -8.47 61.08
C GLN A 28 36.56 -7.98 59.79
N ARG A 29 37.82 -8.38 59.51
CA ARG A 29 38.51 -7.99 58.28
C ARG A 29 37.96 -8.71 57.06
N LEU A 30 37.70 -10.00 57.20
CA LEU A 30 37.10 -10.82 56.13
C LEU A 30 35.68 -10.36 55.84
N TRP A 31 34.86 -10.10 56.85
CA TRP A 31 33.53 -9.56 56.72
C TRP A 31 33.49 -8.22 55.97
N LYS A 32 34.37 -7.27 56.36
CA LYS A 32 34.45 -5.98 55.66
C LYS A 32 34.82 -6.15 54.17
N LYS A 33 35.77 -7.04 53.83
CA LYS A 33 36.16 -7.32 52.44
C LYS A 33 35.02 -7.97 51.66
N PHE A 34 34.37 -8.97 52.26
CA PHE A 34 33.25 -9.67 51.66
C PHE A 34 32.08 -8.73 51.38
N ARG A 35 31.69 -7.92 52.39
CA ARG A 35 30.63 -6.93 52.25
C ARG A 35 30.97 -5.90 51.17
N ALA A 36 32.17 -5.37 51.15
CA ALA A 36 32.60 -4.43 50.11
C ALA A 36 32.55 -5.05 48.70
N ALA A 37 32.92 -6.30 48.53
CA ALA A 37 32.81 -7.00 47.26
C ALA A 37 31.33 -7.20 46.83
N CYS A 38 30.44 -7.55 47.73
CA CYS A 38 29.01 -7.64 47.46
C CYS A 38 28.42 -6.28 47.07
N ASP A 39 28.75 -5.22 47.84
CA ASP A 39 28.30 -3.86 47.56
C ASP A 39 28.77 -3.36 46.18
N ASP A 40 30.02 -3.67 45.77
CA ASP A 40 30.55 -3.37 44.43
C ASP A 40 29.77 -4.11 43.33
N ILE A 41 29.45 -5.39 43.56
CA ILE A 41 28.64 -6.16 42.61
C ILE A 41 27.24 -5.53 42.42
N PHE A 42 26.56 -5.20 43.53
CA PHE A 42 25.24 -4.58 43.48
C PHE A 42 25.29 -3.19 42.86
N ALA A 43 26.29 -2.38 43.16
CA ALA A 43 26.48 -1.07 42.53
C ALA A 43 26.68 -1.18 41.00
N ARG A 44 27.50 -2.13 40.53
CA ARG A 44 27.70 -2.37 39.11
C ARG A 44 26.42 -2.88 38.41
N LEU A 45 25.66 -3.74 39.06
CA LEU A 45 24.38 -4.22 38.57
C LEU A 45 23.36 -3.07 38.43
N GLU A 46 23.26 -2.21 39.45
CA GLU A 46 22.37 -1.07 39.38
C GLU A 46 22.81 -0.06 38.32
N GLN A 47 24.10 0.20 38.19
CA GLN A 47 24.63 1.04 37.12
C GLN A 47 24.33 0.46 35.72
N ALA A 48 24.49 -0.85 35.55
CA ALA A 48 24.16 -1.51 34.28
C ALA A 48 22.66 -1.39 33.96
N ARG A 49 21.78 -1.62 34.93
CA ARG A 49 20.32 -1.47 34.79
C ARG A 49 19.92 -0.03 34.48
N SER A 50 20.51 0.93 35.19
CA SER A 50 20.28 2.36 34.95
C SER A 50 20.70 2.78 33.56
N SER A 51 21.88 2.33 33.11
CA SER A 51 22.36 2.58 31.72
C SER A 51 21.44 1.98 30.66
N GLN A 52 20.97 0.76 30.89
CA GLN A 52 20.01 0.11 29.98
C GLN A 52 18.69 0.86 29.91
N ARG A 53 18.14 1.30 31.05
CA ARG A 53 16.92 2.10 31.09
C ARG A 53 17.09 3.44 30.36
N SER A 54 18.19 4.13 30.61
CA SER A 54 18.49 5.39 29.94
C SER A 54 18.63 5.23 28.44
N ALA A 55 19.33 4.18 27.99
CA ALA A 55 19.44 3.87 26.56
C ALA A 55 18.07 3.56 25.90
N ALA A 56 17.23 2.77 26.58
CA ALA A 56 15.88 2.46 26.07
C ALA A 56 14.99 3.71 26.02
N GLU A 57 15.07 4.60 27.03
CA GLU A 57 14.35 5.87 27.01
C GLU A 57 14.81 6.79 25.90
N GLN A 58 16.11 6.85 25.62
CA GLN A 58 16.66 7.63 24.51
C GLN A 58 16.19 7.10 23.15
N GLN A 59 16.21 5.77 22.96
CA GLN A 59 15.71 5.14 21.75
C GLN A 59 14.22 5.40 21.54
N LEU A 60 13.43 5.33 22.61
CA LEU A 60 12.00 5.64 22.56
C LEU A 60 11.74 7.10 22.19
N ARG A 61 12.46 8.05 22.79
CA ARG A 61 12.34 9.48 22.44
C ARG A 61 12.69 9.73 20.98
N ALA A 62 13.82 9.22 20.51
CA ALA A 62 14.23 9.37 19.11
C ALA A 62 13.19 8.78 18.15
N LEU A 63 12.61 7.62 18.47
CA LEU A 63 11.55 7.04 17.64
C LEU A 63 10.28 7.91 17.64
N VAL A 64 9.89 8.47 18.77
CA VAL A 64 8.73 9.36 18.89
C VAL A 64 8.93 10.64 18.09
N ASP A 65 10.13 11.21 18.15
CA ASP A 65 10.49 12.40 17.37
C ASP A 65 10.43 12.10 15.86
N ASP A 66 10.97 10.95 15.42
CA ASP A 66 10.92 10.52 14.04
C ASP A 66 9.49 10.25 13.56
N ILE A 67 8.63 9.60 14.38
CA ILE A 67 7.21 9.40 14.05
C ILE A 67 6.49 10.73 13.88
N THR A 68 6.81 11.71 14.74
CA THR A 68 6.16 13.02 14.72
C THR A 68 6.60 13.87 13.53
N ALA A 69 7.88 13.75 13.15
CA ALA A 69 8.46 14.47 12.01
C ALA A 69 8.20 13.81 10.66
N PHE A 70 7.71 12.54 10.65
CA PHE A 70 7.53 11.79 9.41
C PHE A 70 6.40 12.39 8.54
N ASP A 71 6.76 12.82 7.35
CA ASP A 71 5.82 13.34 6.36
C ASP A 71 5.62 12.34 5.22
N THR A 72 4.37 11.90 5.04
CA THR A 72 4.00 10.97 3.98
C THR A 72 3.93 11.62 2.59
N GLU A 73 4.00 12.95 2.49
CA GLU A 73 3.84 13.69 1.25
C GLU A 73 5.18 14.18 0.65
N GLN A 74 6.22 14.29 1.47
CA GLN A 74 7.48 14.91 1.10
C GLN A 74 8.29 14.04 0.13
N ASP A 75 8.28 12.71 0.31
CA ASP A 75 9.06 11.75 -0.47
C ASP A 75 8.24 11.07 -1.56
N SER A 76 8.90 10.30 -2.42
CA SER A 76 8.20 9.38 -3.30
C SER A 76 7.39 8.36 -2.47
N ILE A 77 6.33 7.79 -3.05
CA ILE A 77 5.52 6.78 -2.35
C ILE A 77 6.40 5.60 -1.89
N ALA A 78 7.37 5.18 -2.72
CA ALA A 78 8.27 4.07 -2.39
C ALA A 78 9.20 4.40 -1.21
N ASP A 79 9.74 5.62 -1.17
CA ASP A 79 10.61 6.08 -0.09
C ASP A 79 9.81 6.24 1.21
N ALA A 80 8.59 6.78 1.13
CA ALA A 80 7.69 6.89 2.27
C ALA A 80 7.27 5.49 2.81
N GLU A 81 7.00 4.51 1.94
CA GLU A 81 6.75 3.11 2.34
C GLU A 81 7.95 2.50 3.07
N SER A 82 9.16 2.71 2.54
CA SER A 82 10.40 2.23 3.14
C SER A 82 10.67 2.91 4.50
N GLY A 83 10.50 4.22 4.57
CA GLY A 83 10.66 4.99 5.81
C GLY A 83 9.69 4.55 6.90
N LEU A 84 8.41 4.37 6.56
CA LEU A 84 7.40 3.89 7.49
C LEU A 84 7.67 2.45 7.96
N ALA A 85 8.17 1.57 7.08
CA ALA A 85 8.59 0.22 7.45
C ALA A 85 9.73 0.27 8.46
N GLY A 86 10.75 1.11 8.26
CA GLY A 86 11.84 1.32 9.22
C GLY A 86 11.37 1.84 10.58
N LEU A 87 10.39 2.75 10.62
CA LEU A 87 9.78 3.20 11.88
C LEU A 87 9.06 2.06 12.61
N ARG A 88 8.36 1.19 11.89
CA ARG A 88 7.67 0.02 12.47
C ARG A 88 8.63 -1.01 13.03
N ASP A 89 9.70 -1.30 12.32
CA ASP A 89 10.71 -2.24 12.77
C ASP A 89 11.34 -1.76 14.09
N ARG A 90 11.69 -0.49 14.19
CA ARG A 90 12.19 0.13 15.42
C ARG A 90 11.15 0.11 16.55
N ALA A 91 9.88 0.32 16.19
CA ALA A 91 8.76 0.30 17.13
C ALA A 91 8.49 -1.09 17.72
N SER A 92 8.76 -2.17 16.96
CA SER A 92 8.49 -3.55 17.38
C SER A 92 9.26 -3.96 18.63
N GLY A 93 10.43 -3.39 18.86
CA GLY A 93 11.28 -3.65 20.04
C GLY A 93 11.00 -2.76 21.24
N LEU A 94 10.12 -1.75 21.12
CA LEU A 94 9.90 -0.73 22.14
C LEU A 94 8.44 -0.69 22.63
N ARG A 95 8.24 -0.31 23.89
CA ARG A 95 6.89 -0.12 24.45
C ARG A 95 6.37 1.29 24.14
N LEU A 96 5.76 1.45 22.96
CA LEU A 96 5.05 2.68 22.62
C LEU A 96 3.75 2.82 23.44
N ASP A 97 3.41 4.05 23.80
CA ASP A 97 2.09 4.38 24.33
C ASP A 97 1.00 4.32 23.24
N ALA A 98 -0.26 4.42 23.63
CA ALA A 98 -1.39 4.35 22.73
C ALA A 98 -1.34 5.45 21.66
N LYS A 99 -0.99 6.69 22.04
CA LYS A 99 -0.93 7.85 21.16
C LYS A 99 0.03 7.63 19.98
N HIS A 100 1.24 7.11 20.24
CA HIS A 100 2.26 6.93 19.21
C HIS A 100 1.98 5.69 18.36
N ARG A 101 1.33 4.65 18.90
CA ARG A 101 0.81 3.52 18.11
C ARG A 101 -0.27 3.98 17.14
N ASP A 102 -1.18 4.83 17.60
CA ASP A 102 -2.23 5.40 16.74
C ASP A 102 -1.65 6.35 15.70
N ALA A 103 -0.60 7.11 16.02
CA ALA A 103 0.11 7.94 15.06
C ALA A 103 0.73 7.09 13.92
N LEU A 104 1.43 5.99 14.25
CA LEU A 104 1.95 5.05 13.23
C LEU A 104 0.85 4.46 12.35
N LYS A 105 -0.29 4.09 12.96
CA LYS A 105 -1.45 3.58 12.22
C LYS A 105 -2.04 4.63 11.28
N ASN A 106 -2.13 5.88 11.72
CA ASN A 106 -2.61 7.00 10.92
C ASN A 106 -1.66 7.28 9.74
N LEU A 107 -0.35 7.24 9.94
CA LEU A 107 0.63 7.35 8.86
C LEU A 107 0.45 6.25 7.81
N ASP A 108 0.23 5.02 8.24
CA ASP A 108 -0.05 3.89 7.35
C ASP A 108 -1.32 4.10 6.50
N GLN A 109 -2.39 4.55 7.15
CA GLN A 109 -3.66 4.84 6.46
C GLN A 109 -3.50 5.97 5.43
N ARG A 110 -2.79 7.05 5.78
CA ARG A 110 -2.50 8.16 4.87
C ARG A 110 -1.69 7.69 3.66
N LEU A 111 -0.65 6.90 3.88
CA LEU A 111 0.19 6.39 2.80
C LEU A 111 -0.57 5.43 1.88
N ARG A 112 -1.42 4.57 2.42
CA ARG A 112 -2.31 3.72 1.62
C ARG A 112 -3.30 4.54 0.79
N ALA A 113 -3.88 5.58 1.37
CA ALA A 113 -4.77 6.49 0.65
C ALA A 113 -4.05 7.21 -0.49
N ARG A 114 -2.85 7.74 -0.23
CA ARG A 114 -2.00 8.38 -1.26
C ARG A 114 -1.66 7.43 -2.40
N ARG A 115 -1.29 6.18 -2.07
CA ARG A 115 -1.02 5.14 -3.07
C ARG A 115 -2.25 4.83 -3.93
N ALA A 116 -3.42 4.68 -3.30
CA ALA A 116 -4.67 4.43 -4.01
C ALA A 116 -5.01 5.60 -4.94
N GLN A 117 -4.88 6.84 -4.48
CA GLN A 117 -5.08 8.04 -5.30
C GLN A 117 -4.11 8.11 -6.49
N ALA A 118 -2.82 7.84 -6.26
CA ALA A 118 -1.83 7.83 -7.34
C ALA A 118 -2.10 6.72 -8.38
N GLN A 119 -2.56 5.55 -7.96
CA GLN A 119 -2.98 4.48 -8.86
C GLN A 119 -4.22 4.86 -9.65
N GLN A 120 -5.20 5.47 -8.99
CA GLN A 120 -6.41 5.97 -9.63
C GLN A 120 -6.09 7.03 -10.68
N ALA A 121 -5.29 8.05 -10.32
CA ALA A 121 -4.87 9.09 -11.26
C ALA A 121 -4.13 8.52 -12.50
N LYS A 122 -3.28 7.50 -12.32
CA LYS A 122 -2.62 6.81 -13.44
C LYS A 122 -3.61 6.09 -14.36
N ARG A 123 -4.65 5.45 -13.79
CA ARG A 123 -5.69 4.78 -14.57
C ARG A 123 -6.51 5.77 -15.37
N GLU A 124 -6.93 6.86 -14.74
CA GLU A 124 -7.68 7.95 -15.38
C GLU A 124 -6.86 8.61 -16.49
N GLN A 125 -5.59 8.91 -16.23
CA GLN A 125 -4.69 9.46 -17.24
C GLN A 125 -4.55 8.52 -18.44
N ARG A 126 -4.34 7.23 -18.19
CA ARG A 126 -4.24 6.22 -19.26
C ARG A 126 -5.51 6.18 -20.10
N LEU A 127 -6.68 6.22 -19.46
CA LEU A 127 -7.96 6.20 -20.17
C LEU A 127 -8.17 7.46 -21.00
N ALA A 128 -7.81 8.62 -20.45
CA ALA A 128 -7.84 9.90 -21.19
C ALA A 128 -6.89 9.89 -22.39
N ASP A 129 -5.71 9.29 -22.27
CA ASP A 129 -4.78 9.10 -23.39
C ASP A 129 -5.37 8.21 -24.48
N PHE A 130 -6.00 7.08 -24.13
CA PHE A 130 -6.66 6.22 -25.10
C PHE A 130 -7.82 6.91 -25.82
N ARG A 131 -8.63 7.68 -25.10
CA ARG A 131 -9.70 8.47 -25.70
C ARG A 131 -9.16 9.47 -26.71
N ARG A 132 -8.11 10.20 -26.36
CA ARG A 132 -7.44 11.19 -27.22
C ARG A 132 -6.83 10.52 -28.45
N TRP A 133 -6.19 9.35 -28.28
CA TRP A 133 -5.65 8.58 -29.41
C TRP A 133 -6.74 8.02 -30.32
N ASP A 134 -7.82 7.52 -29.76
CA ASP A 134 -8.97 7.04 -30.57
C ASP A 134 -9.56 8.17 -31.41
N GLU A 135 -9.69 9.35 -30.85
CA GLU A 135 -10.15 10.53 -31.57
C GLU A 135 -9.18 10.93 -32.70
N ALA A 136 -7.89 11.01 -32.43
CA ALA A 136 -6.87 11.35 -33.40
C ALA A 136 -6.81 10.33 -34.56
N VAL A 137 -6.85 9.02 -34.25
CA VAL A 137 -6.89 7.96 -35.27
C VAL A 137 -8.16 8.06 -36.10
N SER A 138 -9.32 8.29 -35.47
CA SER A 138 -10.59 8.44 -36.20
C SER A 138 -10.58 9.63 -37.16
N GLN A 139 -10.05 10.78 -36.73
CA GLN A 139 -9.94 11.96 -37.60
C GLN A 139 -8.98 11.73 -38.75
N ALA A 140 -7.86 11.06 -38.53
CA ALA A 140 -6.91 10.71 -39.59
C ALA A 140 -7.51 9.76 -40.60
N GLU A 141 -8.30 8.76 -40.20
CA GLU A 141 -9.00 7.84 -41.06
C GLU A 141 -10.06 8.55 -41.93
N ILE A 142 -10.83 9.46 -41.35
CA ILE A 142 -11.81 10.29 -42.07
C ILE A 142 -11.11 11.21 -43.09
N ALA A 143 -9.96 11.78 -42.72
CA ALA A 143 -9.18 12.62 -43.61
C ALA A 143 -8.36 11.86 -44.65
N GLY A 144 -8.31 10.53 -44.60
CA GLY A 144 -7.48 9.71 -45.48
C GLY A 144 -5.97 9.90 -45.31
N VAL A 145 -5.54 10.31 -44.09
CA VAL A 145 -4.14 10.58 -43.76
C VAL A 145 -3.56 9.42 -42.98
N THR A 146 -2.32 9.06 -43.29
CA THR A 146 -1.58 8.08 -42.49
C THR A 146 -1.13 8.71 -41.17
N VAL A 147 -1.33 7.99 -40.07
CA VAL A 147 -0.88 8.40 -38.72
C VAL A 147 -0.02 7.29 -38.14
N ASP A 148 1.06 7.70 -37.45
CA ASP A 148 1.83 6.75 -36.64
C ASP A 148 0.98 6.27 -35.46
N SER A 149 1.04 4.97 -35.18
CA SER A 149 0.25 4.40 -34.10
C SER A 149 0.68 4.93 -32.75
N PRO A 150 -0.16 5.67 -32.04
CA PRO A 150 0.17 6.15 -30.69
C PRO A 150 0.26 4.99 -29.68
N HIS A 151 -0.41 3.86 -29.97
CA HIS A 151 -0.42 2.67 -29.13
C HIS A 151 -0.71 1.42 -29.95
N ALA A 152 -0.10 0.28 -29.57
CA ALA A 152 -0.18 -0.99 -30.29
C ALA A 152 -1.63 -1.49 -30.56
N LEU A 153 -2.58 -1.16 -29.69
CA LEU A 153 -3.99 -1.54 -29.84
C LEU A 153 -4.66 -0.95 -31.11
N PHE A 154 -4.12 0.13 -31.66
CA PHE A 154 -4.63 0.75 -32.89
C PHE A 154 -3.97 0.21 -34.16
N ASN A 155 -2.93 -0.63 -34.05
CA ASN A 155 -2.18 -1.10 -35.22
C ASN A 155 -3.03 -1.87 -36.22
N ALA A 156 -3.96 -2.71 -35.77
CA ALA A 156 -4.85 -3.47 -36.64
C ALA A 156 -5.75 -2.55 -37.46
N ARG A 157 -6.27 -1.53 -36.84
CA ARG A 157 -7.14 -0.52 -37.43
C ARG A 157 -6.38 0.35 -38.44
N ILE A 158 -5.21 0.87 -38.10
CA ILE A 158 -4.37 1.69 -38.99
C ILE A 158 -3.88 0.88 -40.19
N ALA A 159 -3.60 -0.42 -40.02
CA ALA A 159 -3.21 -1.30 -41.09
C ALA A 159 -4.38 -1.78 -41.98
N GLY A 160 -5.59 -1.28 -41.80
CA GLY A 160 -6.79 -1.69 -42.53
C GLY A 160 -7.22 -3.14 -42.24
N ARG A 161 -6.78 -3.73 -41.15
CA ARG A 161 -7.13 -5.08 -40.67
C ARG A 161 -8.06 -5.03 -39.48
N ALA A 162 -8.82 -3.95 -39.35
CA ALA A 162 -9.73 -3.75 -38.26
C ALA A 162 -10.85 -4.79 -38.24
N GLU A 163 -11.17 -5.28 -37.05
CA GLU A 163 -12.36 -6.08 -36.83
C GLU A 163 -13.60 -5.18 -36.78
N ALA A 164 -14.68 -5.62 -37.43
CA ALA A 164 -15.94 -4.88 -37.44
C ALA A 164 -16.74 -5.23 -36.15
N TYR A 165 -16.42 -4.61 -35.04
CA TYR A 165 -17.27 -4.69 -33.85
C TYR A 165 -18.40 -3.67 -33.92
N ASP A 166 -19.58 -4.06 -33.45
CA ASP A 166 -20.68 -3.13 -33.24
C ASP A 166 -20.36 -2.18 -32.07
N LEU A 167 -20.08 -0.91 -32.38
CA LEU A 167 -19.71 0.10 -31.41
C LEU A 167 -20.83 0.40 -30.42
N LEU A 168 -22.11 0.30 -30.88
CA LEU A 168 -23.24 0.48 -29.98
C LEU A 168 -23.33 -0.69 -28.99
N ALA A 169 -23.14 -1.91 -29.43
CA ALA A 169 -23.11 -3.08 -28.56
C ALA A 169 -21.96 -3.03 -27.58
N LEU A 170 -20.74 -2.62 -28.00
CA LEU A 170 -19.61 -2.40 -27.11
C LEU A 170 -19.88 -1.31 -26.04
N THR A 171 -20.53 -0.22 -26.46
CA THR A 171 -20.88 0.85 -25.54
C THR A 171 -21.90 0.38 -24.52
N MET A 172 -22.94 -0.33 -24.94
CA MET A 172 -23.94 -0.92 -24.05
C MET A 172 -23.30 -1.94 -23.09
N GLU A 173 -22.38 -2.78 -23.57
CA GLU A 173 -21.64 -3.75 -22.74
C GLU A 173 -20.85 -3.03 -21.62
N ALA A 174 -20.15 -1.95 -21.97
CA ALA A 174 -19.43 -1.13 -21.01
C ALA A 174 -20.38 -0.44 -19.98
N GLU A 175 -21.50 0.12 -20.46
CA GLU A 175 -22.52 0.77 -19.61
C GLU A 175 -23.20 -0.23 -18.67
N ILE A 176 -23.56 -1.41 -19.15
CA ILE A 176 -24.14 -2.48 -18.34
C ILE A 176 -23.16 -2.87 -17.23
N ALA A 177 -21.89 -3.06 -17.59
CA ALA A 177 -20.86 -3.43 -16.65
C ALA A 177 -20.54 -2.31 -15.62
N ALA A 178 -20.83 -1.05 -15.97
CA ALA A 178 -20.66 0.13 -15.09
C ALA A 178 -21.94 0.50 -14.31
N ASP A 179 -23.02 -0.28 -14.46
CA ASP A 179 -24.34 0.02 -13.89
C ASP A 179 -24.84 1.43 -14.28
N ILE A 180 -24.71 1.76 -15.57
CA ILE A 180 -25.19 3.01 -16.15
C ILE A 180 -26.45 2.69 -16.97
N ALA A 181 -27.52 3.45 -16.73
CA ALA A 181 -28.74 3.36 -17.55
C ALA A 181 -28.45 3.96 -18.93
N GLY A 182 -28.84 3.24 -19.98
CA GLY A 182 -28.81 3.75 -21.35
C GLY A 182 -30.06 4.51 -21.74
N PRO A 183 -30.08 5.09 -22.97
CA PRO A 183 -31.25 5.72 -23.53
C PRO A 183 -32.48 4.80 -23.59
N ALA A 184 -33.69 5.38 -23.46
CA ALA A 184 -34.92 4.62 -23.44
C ALA A 184 -35.17 3.82 -24.73
N GLU A 185 -34.81 4.37 -25.88
CA GLU A 185 -34.90 3.72 -27.19
C GLU A 185 -34.00 2.49 -27.36
N GLU A 186 -32.95 2.37 -26.57
CA GLU A 186 -31.99 1.25 -26.59
C GLU A 186 -32.37 0.10 -25.65
N GLN A 187 -33.40 0.25 -24.82
CA GLN A 187 -33.72 -0.73 -23.75
C GLN A 187 -33.95 -2.15 -24.27
N GLY A 188 -34.62 -2.33 -25.41
CA GLY A 188 -34.87 -3.65 -26.01
C GLY A 188 -33.57 -4.36 -26.39
N THR A 189 -32.69 -3.66 -27.11
CA THR A 189 -31.39 -4.19 -27.55
C THR A 189 -30.48 -4.47 -26.32
N ARG A 190 -30.54 -3.57 -25.34
CA ARG A 190 -29.76 -3.71 -24.09
C ARG A 190 -30.20 -4.95 -23.28
N MET A 191 -31.50 -5.21 -23.19
CA MET A 191 -32.03 -6.39 -22.51
C MET A 191 -31.59 -7.69 -23.21
N THR A 192 -31.61 -7.70 -24.56
CA THR A 192 -31.11 -8.83 -25.34
C THR A 192 -29.64 -9.07 -25.07
N LEU A 193 -28.82 -8.02 -25.11
CA LEU A 193 -27.38 -8.11 -24.82
C LEU A 193 -27.11 -8.59 -23.37
N GLN A 194 -27.91 -8.14 -22.41
CA GLN A 194 -27.81 -8.60 -21.02
C GLN A 194 -28.05 -10.11 -20.91
N ILE A 195 -29.08 -10.64 -21.61
CA ILE A 195 -29.38 -12.07 -21.63
C ILE A 195 -28.21 -12.84 -22.29
N GLU A 196 -27.66 -12.34 -23.38
CA GLU A 196 -26.50 -12.95 -24.04
C GLU A 196 -25.26 -13.02 -23.14
N LEU A 197 -24.94 -11.92 -22.44
CA LEU A 197 -23.85 -11.85 -21.48
C LEU A 197 -24.05 -12.85 -20.32
N MET A 198 -25.28 -12.97 -19.82
CA MET A 198 -25.63 -13.96 -18.81
C MET A 198 -25.46 -15.40 -19.32
N ASN A 199 -25.90 -15.69 -20.55
CA ASN A 199 -25.80 -17.01 -21.16
C ASN A 199 -24.36 -17.44 -21.47
N ARG A 200 -23.46 -16.50 -21.75
CA ARG A 200 -22.01 -16.76 -21.91
C ARG A 200 -21.30 -17.16 -20.60
N GLY A 201 -22.06 -17.37 -19.53
CA GLY A 201 -21.49 -17.76 -18.22
C GLY A 201 -20.98 -16.57 -17.39
N VAL A 202 -21.20 -15.36 -17.84
CA VAL A 202 -20.90 -14.13 -17.09
C VAL A 202 -22.03 -13.92 -16.05
N ARG A 203 -22.07 -14.78 -15.04
CA ARG A 203 -23.09 -14.72 -13.96
C ARG A 203 -22.93 -13.47 -13.08
N ASN A 204 -21.79 -12.82 -13.13
CA ASN A 204 -21.54 -11.52 -12.47
C ASN A 204 -20.97 -10.57 -13.52
N MET A 205 -21.66 -9.47 -13.78
CA MET A 205 -21.23 -8.40 -14.69
C MET A 205 -19.87 -7.78 -14.34
N GLN A 206 -19.35 -8.08 -13.16
CA GLN A 206 -18.00 -7.72 -12.71
C GLN A 206 -16.88 -8.47 -13.45
N LEU A 207 -17.21 -9.50 -14.25
CA LEU A 207 -16.24 -10.29 -15.02
C LEU A 207 -15.92 -9.70 -16.39
N VAL A 208 -16.64 -8.67 -16.85
CA VAL A 208 -16.26 -7.97 -18.10
C VAL A 208 -14.99 -7.18 -17.83
N ASP A 209 -13.90 -7.55 -18.50
CA ASP A 209 -12.61 -6.89 -18.33
C ASP A 209 -12.57 -5.57 -19.11
N ASN A 210 -12.22 -4.48 -18.42
CA ASN A 210 -12.03 -3.17 -19.05
C ASN A 210 -10.93 -3.19 -20.12
N GLN A 211 -9.91 -4.01 -19.95
CA GLN A 211 -8.84 -4.15 -20.93
C GLN A 211 -9.35 -4.80 -22.21
N GLU A 212 -10.13 -5.86 -22.12
CA GLU A 212 -10.75 -6.53 -23.27
C GLU A 212 -11.70 -5.59 -24.02
N LEU A 213 -12.55 -4.84 -23.29
CA LEU A 213 -13.43 -3.84 -23.91
C LEU A 213 -12.64 -2.77 -24.66
N LEU A 214 -11.55 -2.28 -24.06
CA LEU A 214 -10.69 -1.28 -24.67
C LEU A 214 -9.98 -1.82 -25.91
N GLU A 215 -9.48 -3.05 -25.89
CA GLU A 215 -8.87 -3.73 -27.04
C GLU A 215 -9.84 -3.86 -28.21
N ARG A 216 -11.04 -4.34 -27.94
CA ARG A 216 -12.11 -4.45 -28.95
C ARG A 216 -12.51 -3.09 -29.51
N TRP A 217 -12.60 -2.05 -28.69
CA TRP A 217 -12.87 -0.69 -29.14
C TRP A 217 -11.76 -0.13 -30.03
N CYS A 218 -10.51 -0.22 -29.60
CA CYS A 218 -9.36 0.31 -30.33
C CYS A 218 -9.08 -0.43 -31.66
N SER A 219 -9.42 -1.71 -31.73
CA SER A 219 -9.28 -2.51 -32.94
C SER A 219 -10.48 -2.41 -33.89
N SER A 220 -11.56 -1.74 -33.51
CA SER A 220 -12.74 -1.56 -34.37
C SER A 220 -12.42 -0.71 -35.60
N GLY A 221 -13.19 -0.89 -36.68
CA GLY A 221 -13.04 -0.14 -37.94
C GLY A 221 -13.20 1.37 -37.79
N PRO A 222 -13.12 2.09 -38.92
CA PRO A 222 -13.26 3.55 -38.92
C PRO A 222 -14.51 4.00 -38.20
N LYS A 223 -14.36 5.09 -37.43
CA LYS A 223 -15.42 5.71 -36.66
C LYS A 223 -15.79 7.03 -37.33
N SER A 224 -17.04 7.16 -37.67
CA SER A 224 -17.60 8.38 -38.25
C SER A 224 -17.80 9.46 -37.14
N ASP A 225 -18.10 10.69 -37.58
CA ASP A 225 -18.48 11.75 -36.64
C ASP A 225 -19.75 11.39 -35.85
N GLN A 226 -20.63 10.56 -36.41
CA GLN A 226 -21.82 10.05 -35.73
C GLN A 226 -21.46 9.14 -34.53
N ASP A 227 -20.30 8.51 -34.56
CA ASP A 227 -19.83 7.65 -33.47
C ASP A 227 -19.23 8.43 -32.28
N SER A 228 -19.13 9.76 -32.39
CA SER A 228 -18.56 10.58 -31.32
C SER A 228 -19.35 10.48 -29.99
N ALA A 229 -20.70 10.40 -30.09
CA ALA A 229 -21.55 10.20 -28.90
C ALA A 229 -21.31 8.83 -28.25
N LEU A 230 -21.12 7.78 -29.04
CA LEU A 230 -20.80 6.45 -28.54
C LEU A 230 -19.43 6.43 -27.87
N ARG A 231 -18.44 7.14 -28.45
CA ARG A 231 -17.10 7.32 -27.83
C ARG A 231 -17.22 7.93 -26.44
N GLU A 232 -17.95 9.03 -26.33
CA GLU A 232 -18.15 9.69 -25.03
C GLU A 232 -18.78 8.75 -24.00
N ARG A 233 -19.85 8.05 -24.36
CA ARG A 233 -20.54 7.10 -23.50
C ARG A 233 -19.65 5.94 -23.10
N PHE A 234 -18.90 5.35 -24.05
CA PHE A 234 -18.00 4.21 -23.82
C PHE A 234 -16.90 4.57 -22.82
N PHE A 235 -16.17 5.67 -23.06
CA PHE A 235 -15.09 6.09 -22.16
C PHE A 235 -15.61 6.58 -20.81
N ALA A 236 -16.81 7.19 -20.74
CA ALA A 236 -17.46 7.53 -19.48
C ALA A 236 -17.79 6.27 -18.64
N ALA A 237 -18.30 5.22 -19.30
CA ALA A 237 -18.58 3.94 -18.64
C ALA A 237 -17.31 3.28 -18.10
N LEU A 238 -16.23 3.25 -18.87
CA LEU A 238 -14.95 2.73 -18.40
C LEU A 238 -14.39 3.55 -17.23
N SER A 239 -14.51 4.88 -17.27
CA SER A 239 -14.08 5.75 -16.19
C SER A 239 -14.82 5.47 -14.88
N ARG A 240 -16.14 5.28 -14.94
CA ARG A 240 -16.95 4.95 -13.75
C ARG A 240 -16.53 3.64 -13.08
N ARG A 241 -16.07 2.66 -13.86
CA ARG A 241 -15.57 1.37 -13.34
C ARG A 241 -14.18 1.43 -12.75
N LEU A 242 -13.46 2.54 -12.92
CA LEU A 242 -12.16 2.77 -12.30
C LEU A 242 -12.28 3.31 -10.87
N ASN A 243 -13.44 3.90 -10.54
CA ASN A 243 -13.77 4.42 -9.20
C ASN A 243 -14.42 3.34 -8.35
#